data_ef56e14cc9769c2aa5cc03f6684acad3
#
_entry.id   ef56e14cc9769c2aa5cc03f6684acad3
#
_cell.length_a   1.000
_cell.length_b   1.000
_cell.length_c   1.000
_cell.angle_alpha   90.00
_cell.angle_beta   90.00
_cell.angle_gamma   90.00
#
_symmetry.space_group_name_H-M   'P 1'
#
loop_
_entity.id
_entity.type
_entity.pdbx_description
1 polymer ?
#
loop_
_entity_poly.entity_id
_entity_poly.type
_entity_poly.pdbx_seq_one_letter_code
_entity_poly.pdbx_strand_id
1 'polypeptide(L)'
;MTPFDMTEKPVKQNGLLMPFLWTVSYVLTRKSGLKQIEKIHLENCKPPYLVLATHQGFLDYFIAPRALFPYRANYVSDIEGFANYGKFLYRQGGCIAKRRYVPDITVMNHIRYALHTLRQSIVIFPESRHCDAGITSTLPENLGKLTKLLNVPVVILKANGCYLANPFWDESHTRPTKLTASLRLLHTPDELQNLSAEQIQQEIARALQYDEYQYQEEQKIRIRSPHRAEGLHLPLYQCLSCGREGTMQSKGVRLFCARCGVQWELNEAGLLSSGQSGGTCIPEWYNWERMQTEKQISSHGYELDIPVSVQALPNEHGFVRLGTGRLHYNRDGFLLSLDHVLPGLHDKFPLRIPGKFLPSCQTEYNYQGQGKSIVLSTQNCCYYIYSKDPAFLVTKLEFAVEINYKMNKNNLNSLI
;
A
#
# COMPACT_ATOMS: atom_id res chain seq x y z
N MET A 1 -8.81 24.64 -9.27
CA MET A 1 -8.17 23.38 -9.72
C MET A 1 -9.25 22.46 -10.26
N THR A 2 -9.14 22.04 -11.52
CA THR A 2 -10.08 21.08 -12.14
C THR A 2 -9.74 19.66 -11.68
N PRO A 3 -10.68 18.89 -11.13
CA PRO A 3 -10.43 17.52 -10.75
C PRO A 3 -10.16 16.60 -11.96
N PHE A 4 -9.50 15.46 -11.71
CA PHE A 4 -9.39 14.40 -12.71
C PHE A 4 -10.78 13.91 -13.13
N ASP A 5 -10.99 13.78 -14.44
CA ASP A 5 -12.26 13.28 -14.96
C ASP A 5 -12.40 11.77 -14.70
N MET A 6 -13.14 11.46 -13.65
CA MET A 6 -13.45 10.09 -13.26
C MET A 6 -14.59 9.46 -14.08
N THR A 7 -15.29 10.23 -14.92
CA THR A 7 -16.43 9.72 -15.68
C THR A 7 -16.04 9.02 -16.98
N GLU A 8 -14.83 9.27 -17.46
CA GLU A 8 -14.28 8.71 -18.68
C GLU A 8 -14.13 7.19 -18.56
N LYS A 9 -14.92 6.43 -19.33
CA LYS A 9 -14.95 4.96 -19.27
C LYS A 9 -13.58 4.35 -19.58
N PRO A 10 -13.23 3.23 -18.93
CA PRO A 10 -11.99 2.51 -19.22
C PRO A 10 -11.98 1.98 -20.68
N VAL A 11 -10.80 1.84 -21.22
CA VAL A 11 -10.57 1.24 -22.54
C VAL A 11 -9.93 -0.14 -22.39
N LYS A 12 -10.06 -0.98 -23.40
CA LYS A 12 -9.30 -2.24 -23.46
C LYS A 12 -7.82 -1.94 -23.45
N GLN A 13 -7.05 -2.71 -22.69
CA GLN A 13 -5.59 -2.67 -22.82
C GLN A 13 -5.19 -2.84 -24.28
N ASN A 14 -4.35 -1.94 -24.79
CA ASN A 14 -3.93 -1.96 -26.20
C ASN A 14 -3.12 -3.22 -26.50
N GLY A 15 -3.56 -3.99 -27.49
CA GLY A 15 -2.93 -5.26 -27.87
C GLY A 15 -1.51 -5.12 -28.43
N LEU A 16 -1.16 -3.95 -29.01
CA LEU A 16 0.20 -3.69 -29.50
C LEU A 16 1.17 -3.34 -28.35
N LEU A 17 0.67 -2.74 -27.27
CA LEU A 17 1.49 -2.44 -26.08
C LEU A 17 1.72 -3.68 -25.20
N MET A 18 0.85 -4.66 -25.25
CA MET A 18 0.90 -5.82 -24.37
C MET A 18 2.20 -6.65 -24.50
N PRO A 19 2.70 -7.01 -25.71
CA PRO A 19 3.96 -7.72 -25.82
C PRO A 19 5.15 -6.93 -25.28
N PHE A 20 5.14 -5.60 -25.47
CA PHE A 20 6.16 -4.72 -24.91
C PHE A 20 6.12 -4.71 -23.38
N LEU A 21 4.95 -4.50 -22.78
CA LEU A 21 4.76 -4.54 -21.34
C LEU A 21 5.16 -5.90 -20.77
N TRP A 22 4.80 -6.99 -21.44
CA TRP A 22 5.21 -8.33 -21.03
C TRP A 22 6.72 -8.51 -21.09
N THR A 23 7.38 -8.05 -22.18
CA THR A 23 8.83 -8.16 -22.33
C THR A 23 9.56 -7.40 -21.22
N VAL A 24 9.16 -6.15 -20.95
CA VAL A 24 9.72 -5.35 -19.87
C VAL A 24 9.51 -6.05 -18.52
N SER A 25 8.30 -6.52 -18.28
CA SER A 25 7.93 -7.27 -17.06
C SER A 25 8.76 -8.55 -16.93
N TYR A 26 8.93 -9.30 -18.00
CA TYR A 26 9.74 -10.51 -18.01
C TYR A 26 11.21 -10.20 -17.67
N VAL A 27 11.81 -9.20 -18.31
CA VAL A 27 13.21 -8.84 -18.10
C VAL A 27 13.45 -8.38 -16.66
N LEU A 28 12.63 -7.46 -16.14
CA LEU A 28 12.78 -6.91 -14.79
C LEU A 28 12.60 -7.99 -13.72
N THR A 29 11.53 -8.76 -13.79
CA THR A 29 11.25 -9.80 -12.80
C THR A 29 12.22 -10.99 -12.92
N ARG A 30 12.72 -11.30 -14.12
CA ARG A 30 13.75 -12.33 -14.33
C ARG A 30 15.09 -11.94 -13.72
N LYS A 31 15.51 -10.67 -13.89
CA LYS A 31 16.72 -10.13 -13.24
C LYS A 31 16.62 -10.20 -11.72
N SER A 32 15.43 -10.02 -11.17
CA SER A 32 15.16 -10.12 -9.73
C SER A 32 14.89 -11.55 -9.26
N GLY A 33 15.14 -12.59 -10.08
CA GLY A 33 15.11 -13.99 -9.69
C GLY A 33 13.83 -14.76 -10.02
N LEU A 34 12.76 -14.14 -10.55
CA LEU A 34 11.53 -14.84 -10.91
C LEU A 34 11.75 -15.71 -12.16
N LYS A 35 11.81 -17.03 -11.99
CA LYS A 35 12.00 -17.98 -13.11
C LYS A 35 10.70 -18.21 -13.88
N GLN A 36 9.65 -18.61 -13.20
CA GLN A 36 8.33 -18.91 -13.73
C GLN A 36 7.25 -18.49 -12.75
N ILE A 37 6.02 -18.37 -13.24
CA ILE A 37 4.83 -18.14 -12.42
C ILE A 37 4.01 -19.42 -12.43
N GLU A 38 3.76 -19.95 -11.25
CA GLU A 38 2.96 -21.16 -11.08
C GLU A 38 1.49 -20.84 -11.32
N LYS A 39 0.80 -21.64 -12.14
CA LYS A 39 -0.64 -21.56 -12.38
C LYS A 39 -1.34 -22.72 -11.68
N ILE A 40 -2.26 -22.40 -10.75
CA ILE A 40 -2.87 -23.40 -9.86
C ILE A 40 -4.39 -23.39 -10.07
N HIS A 41 -4.94 -24.54 -10.43
CA HIS A 41 -6.40 -24.76 -10.67
C HIS A 41 -7.02 -23.84 -11.74
N LEU A 42 -6.25 -23.45 -12.75
CA LEU A 42 -6.70 -22.57 -13.85
C LEU A 42 -6.96 -23.33 -15.16
N GLU A 43 -6.78 -24.63 -15.18
CA GLU A 43 -6.84 -25.48 -16.39
C GLU A 43 -8.20 -25.36 -17.10
N ASN A 44 -9.28 -25.32 -16.33
CA ASN A 44 -10.64 -25.23 -16.83
C ASN A 44 -11.28 -23.85 -16.63
N CYS A 45 -10.52 -22.86 -16.21
CA CYS A 45 -11.01 -21.52 -15.92
C CYS A 45 -10.47 -20.51 -16.93
N LYS A 46 -11.37 -19.80 -17.61
CA LYS A 46 -11.00 -18.78 -18.64
C LYS A 46 -11.30 -17.36 -18.11
N PRO A 47 -10.50 -16.35 -18.56
CA PRO A 47 -10.80 -14.96 -18.27
C PRO A 47 -12.16 -14.52 -18.87
N PRO A 48 -12.76 -13.42 -18.40
CA PRO A 48 -12.15 -12.43 -17.51
C PRO A 48 -12.11 -12.84 -16.04
N TYR A 49 -11.05 -12.48 -15.32
CA TYR A 49 -10.84 -12.74 -13.89
C TYR A 49 -10.93 -11.45 -13.08
N LEU A 50 -11.40 -11.56 -11.84
CA LEU A 50 -11.02 -10.63 -10.79
C LEU A 50 -9.72 -11.13 -10.16
N VAL A 51 -8.63 -10.45 -10.44
CA VAL A 51 -7.30 -10.77 -9.90
C VAL A 51 -7.04 -9.89 -8.69
N LEU A 52 -6.91 -10.50 -7.52
CA LEU A 52 -6.49 -9.85 -6.29
C LEU A 52 -5.01 -10.18 -6.05
N ALA A 53 -4.16 -9.17 -5.99
CA ALA A 53 -2.72 -9.32 -5.92
C ALA A 53 -2.15 -8.81 -4.60
N THR A 54 -1.12 -9.48 -4.06
CA THR A 54 -0.31 -8.97 -2.94
C THR A 54 0.45 -7.72 -3.38
N HIS A 55 0.71 -6.79 -2.44
CA HIS A 55 1.36 -5.51 -2.75
C HIS A 55 2.55 -5.23 -1.83
N GLN A 56 3.66 -5.90 -2.11
CA GLN A 56 4.85 -5.88 -1.28
C GLN A 56 5.86 -4.81 -1.68
N GLY A 57 5.95 -4.50 -2.99
CA GLY A 57 6.93 -3.58 -3.51
C GLY A 57 6.74 -3.29 -5.00
N PHE A 58 7.65 -2.50 -5.56
CA PHE A 58 7.57 -2.02 -6.95
C PHE A 58 7.52 -3.14 -8.01
N LEU A 59 8.16 -4.28 -7.74
CA LEU A 59 8.20 -5.40 -8.70
C LEU A 59 6.84 -6.06 -8.92
N ASP A 60 5.88 -5.92 -8.00
CA ASP A 60 4.54 -6.49 -8.11
C ASP A 60 3.80 -6.01 -9.35
N TYR A 61 4.00 -4.74 -9.74
CA TYR A 61 3.40 -4.17 -10.95
C TYR A 61 3.81 -4.90 -12.23
N PHE A 62 5.01 -5.49 -12.25
CA PHE A 62 5.54 -6.23 -13.39
C PHE A 62 5.22 -7.73 -13.35
N ILE A 63 4.85 -8.26 -12.20
CA ILE A 63 4.44 -9.67 -12.07
C ILE A 63 3.06 -9.88 -12.70
N ALA A 64 2.12 -8.96 -12.52
CA ALA A 64 0.75 -9.10 -13.01
C ALA A 64 0.64 -9.22 -14.55
N PRO A 65 1.25 -8.33 -15.39
CA PRO A 65 1.25 -8.51 -16.83
C PRO A 65 1.90 -9.81 -17.30
N ARG A 66 2.98 -10.23 -16.61
CA ARG A 66 3.67 -11.48 -16.88
C ARG A 66 2.81 -12.71 -16.58
N ALA A 67 2.06 -12.67 -15.45
CA ALA A 67 1.20 -13.76 -14.99
C ALA A 67 0.00 -13.99 -15.91
N LEU A 68 -0.56 -12.90 -16.44
CA LEU A 68 -1.79 -12.92 -17.22
C LEU A 68 -1.56 -13.16 -18.72
N PHE A 69 -0.34 -12.96 -19.21
CA PHE A 69 -0.04 -13.18 -20.64
C PHE A 69 -0.48 -14.58 -21.11
N PRO A 70 -1.12 -14.73 -22.31
CA PRO A 70 -1.37 -13.71 -23.35
C PRO A 70 -2.68 -12.90 -23.16
N TYR A 71 -3.36 -13.04 -22.05
CA TYR A 71 -4.62 -12.34 -21.80
C TYR A 71 -4.38 -10.87 -21.41
N ARG A 72 -5.22 -9.98 -21.92
CA ARG A 72 -5.21 -8.56 -21.59
C ARG A 72 -5.99 -8.31 -20.30
N ALA A 73 -5.56 -7.29 -19.56
CA ALA A 73 -6.20 -6.89 -18.31
C ALA A 73 -6.28 -5.37 -18.16
N ASN A 74 -7.23 -4.92 -17.35
CA ASN A 74 -7.26 -3.57 -16.81
C ASN A 74 -6.73 -3.58 -15.36
N TYR A 75 -6.11 -2.48 -14.95
CA TYR A 75 -5.44 -2.34 -13.66
C TYR A 75 -6.03 -1.18 -12.90
N VAL A 76 -6.53 -1.40 -11.68
CA VAL A 76 -6.93 -0.30 -10.81
C VAL A 76 -5.67 0.37 -10.28
N SER A 77 -5.50 1.65 -10.60
CA SER A 77 -4.26 2.39 -10.35
C SER A 77 -4.54 3.78 -9.81
N ASP A 78 -3.55 4.34 -9.12
CA ASP A 78 -3.61 5.68 -8.55
C ASP A 78 -3.58 6.76 -9.63
N ILE A 79 -4.20 7.92 -9.37
CA ILE A 79 -4.15 9.10 -10.25
C ILE A 79 -2.71 9.58 -10.45
N GLU A 80 -1.84 9.37 -9.48
CA GLU A 80 -0.42 9.69 -9.57
C GLU A 80 0.25 9.04 -10.79
N GLY A 81 -0.09 7.78 -11.11
CA GLY A 81 0.41 7.11 -12.31
C GLY A 81 0.02 7.83 -13.60
N PHE A 82 -1.20 8.39 -13.65
CA PHE A 82 -1.65 9.18 -14.80
C PHE A 82 -0.90 10.50 -14.95
N ALA A 83 -0.51 11.13 -13.82
CA ALA A 83 0.30 12.34 -13.83
C ALA A 83 1.76 12.05 -14.23
N ASN A 84 2.35 10.97 -13.74
CA ASN A 84 3.76 10.64 -13.95
C ASN A 84 4.06 10.07 -15.34
N TYR A 85 3.14 9.26 -15.90
CA TYR A 85 3.36 8.54 -17.17
C TYR A 85 2.49 9.07 -18.32
N GLY A 86 1.65 10.06 -18.07
CA GLY A 86 0.72 10.64 -19.03
C GLY A 86 -0.59 9.85 -19.18
N LYS A 87 -1.70 10.57 -19.17
CA LYS A 87 -3.06 10.01 -19.19
C LYS A 87 -3.29 9.07 -20.37
N PHE A 88 -2.88 9.46 -21.57
CA PHE A 88 -3.11 8.65 -22.79
C PHE A 88 -2.43 7.29 -22.67
N LEU A 89 -1.12 7.27 -22.42
CA LEU A 89 -0.34 6.03 -22.34
C LEU A 89 -0.85 5.11 -21.23
N TYR A 90 -1.16 5.69 -20.07
CA TYR A 90 -1.62 4.93 -18.91
C TYR A 90 -2.99 4.30 -19.16
N ARG A 91 -3.89 5.00 -19.84
CA ARG A 91 -5.17 4.44 -20.32
C ARG A 91 -4.99 3.34 -21.35
N GLN A 92 -4.08 3.53 -22.34
CA GLN A 92 -3.76 2.48 -23.32
C GLN A 92 -3.14 1.24 -22.66
N GLY A 93 -2.45 1.42 -21.52
CA GLY A 93 -2.00 0.32 -20.66
C GLY A 93 -3.12 -0.42 -19.94
N GLY A 94 -4.36 0.09 -20.01
CA GLY A 94 -5.53 -0.50 -19.36
C GLY A 94 -5.77 0.01 -17.94
N CYS A 95 -5.11 1.09 -17.50
CA CYS A 95 -5.28 1.62 -16.15
C CYS A 95 -6.63 2.31 -15.94
N ILE A 96 -7.25 2.05 -14.80
CA ILE A 96 -8.47 2.66 -14.28
C ILE A 96 -8.09 3.52 -13.08
N ALA A 97 -8.36 4.82 -13.16
CA ALA A 97 -7.98 5.76 -12.12
C ALA A 97 -8.79 5.54 -10.83
N LYS A 98 -8.11 5.60 -9.68
CA LYS A 98 -8.71 5.55 -8.35
C LYS A 98 -7.96 6.49 -7.41
N ARG A 99 -8.65 7.06 -6.42
CA ARG A 99 -8.04 7.72 -5.26
C ARG A 99 -8.01 6.76 -4.07
N ARG A 100 -6.88 6.69 -3.39
CA ARG A 100 -6.68 5.76 -2.25
C ARG A 100 -7.61 6.13 -1.10
N TYR A 101 -8.17 5.13 -0.45
CA TYR A 101 -9.03 5.23 0.74
C TYR A 101 -10.30 6.07 0.57
N VAL A 102 -10.66 6.43 -0.67
CA VAL A 102 -11.90 7.16 -0.99
C VAL A 102 -12.89 6.17 -1.60
N PRO A 103 -14.09 6.00 -1.02
CA PRO A 103 -15.17 5.25 -1.64
C PRO A 103 -15.59 5.92 -2.95
N ASP A 104 -15.62 5.16 -4.05
CA ASP A 104 -15.94 5.70 -5.37
C ASP A 104 -16.79 4.70 -6.17
N ILE A 105 -18.06 5.05 -6.36
CA ILE A 105 -19.01 4.24 -7.12
C ILE A 105 -18.68 4.23 -8.62
N THR A 106 -18.02 5.29 -9.12
CA THR A 106 -17.60 5.38 -10.52
C THR A 106 -16.54 4.34 -10.84
N VAL A 107 -15.56 4.18 -9.94
CA VAL A 107 -14.55 3.12 -10.05
C VAL A 107 -15.21 1.74 -10.06
N MET A 108 -16.21 1.51 -9.22
CA MET A 108 -16.96 0.26 -9.19
C MET A 108 -17.67 -0.01 -10.52
N ASN A 109 -18.30 1.01 -11.09
CA ASN A 109 -18.96 0.91 -12.40
C ASN A 109 -17.93 0.66 -13.52
N HIS A 110 -16.75 1.27 -13.44
CA HIS A 110 -15.65 1.03 -14.39
C HIS A 110 -15.12 -0.39 -14.32
N ILE A 111 -14.96 -0.96 -13.10
CA ILE A 111 -14.57 -2.36 -12.89
C ILE A 111 -15.62 -3.29 -13.53
N ARG A 112 -16.90 -3.06 -13.26
CA ARG A 112 -18.01 -3.85 -13.88
C ARG A 112 -18.00 -3.73 -15.41
N TYR A 113 -17.84 -2.52 -15.93
CA TYR A 113 -17.77 -2.27 -17.38
C TYR A 113 -16.59 -3.02 -18.01
N ALA A 114 -15.41 -2.98 -17.41
CA ALA A 114 -14.23 -3.68 -17.89
C ALA A 114 -14.43 -5.20 -17.91
N LEU A 115 -14.97 -5.79 -16.84
CA LEU A 115 -15.21 -7.22 -16.74
C LEU A 115 -16.32 -7.69 -17.71
N HIS A 116 -17.48 -7.05 -17.70
CA HIS A 116 -18.67 -7.57 -18.39
C HIS A 116 -18.85 -7.06 -19.81
N THR A 117 -18.44 -5.80 -20.09
CA THR A 117 -18.57 -5.20 -21.42
C THR A 117 -17.29 -5.34 -22.25
N LEU A 118 -16.16 -4.94 -21.69
CA LEU A 118 -14.87 -5.04 -22.40
C LEU A 118 -14.31 -6.46 -22.39
N ARG A 119 -14.81 -7.34 -21.53
CA ARG A 119 -14.32 -8.72 -21.35
C ARG A 119 -12.82 -8.76 -21.04
N GLN A 120 -12.38 -7.86 -20.17
CA GLN A 120 -11.01 -7.78 -19.67
C GLN A 120 -10.96 -8.22 -18.21
N SER A 121 -9.93 -8.97 -17.84
CA SER A 121 -9.64 -9.22 -16.41
C SER A 121 -9.32 -7.91 -15.70
N ILE A 122 -9.59 -7.84 -14.41
CA ILE A 122 -9.27 -6.69 -13.57
C ILE A 122 -8.22 -7.10 -12.55
N VAL A 123 -7.15 -6.33 -12.44
CA VAL A 123 -6.13 -6.49 -11.40
C VAL A 123 -6.32 -5.40 -10.35
N ILE A 124 -6.45 -5.83 -9.10
CA ILE A 124 -6.55 -4.95 -7.93
C ILE A 124 -5.47 -5.37 -6.92
N PHE A 125 -4.78 -4.38 -6.36
CA PHE A 125 -3.93 -4.52 -5.18
C PHE A 125 -4.70 -4.04 -3.97
N PRO A 126 -5.37 -4.93 -3.20
CA PRO A 126 -6.32 -4.51 -2.17
C PRO A 126 -5.69 -3.74 -1.03
N GLU A 127 -4.42 -3.99 -0.73
CA GLU A 127 -3.66 -3.29 0.30
C GLU A 127 -3.54 -1.78 0.02
N SER A 128 -3.65 -1.38 -1.26
CA SER A 128 -3.61 0.02 -1.73
C SER A 128 -2.30 0.76 -1.44
N ARG A 129 -1.31 0.12 -0.85
CA ARG A 129 0.06 0.61 -0.56
C ARG A 129 1.04 -0.55 -0.49
N HIS A 130 2.34 -0.25 -0.57
CA HIS A 130 3.38 -1.22 -0.28
C HIS A 130 3.42 -1.53 1.22
N CYS A 131 3.89 -2.72 1.59
CA CYS A 131 4.02 -3.07 2.99
C CYS A 131 5.29 -2.45 3.62
N ASP A 132 5.18 -2.01 4.89
CA ASP A 132 6.30 -1.39 5.61
C ASP A 132 7.23 -2.40 6.27
N ALA A 133 6.70 -3.54 6.69
CA ALA A 133 7.42 -4.52 7.50
C ALA A 133 7.48 -5.92 6.90
N GLY A 134 7.17 -6.09 5.60
CA GLY A 134 7.22 -7.39 4.93
C GLY A 134 6.07 -8.34 5.28
N ILE A 135 4.99 -7.83 5.86
CA ILE A 135 3.76 -8.57 6.18
C ILE A 135 2.56 -7.89 5.54
N THR A 136 1.47 -8.64 5.35
CA THR A 136 0.22 -8.14 4.76
C THR A 136 -0.30 -6.93 5.52
N SER A 137 -0.57 -5.86 4.81
CA SER A 137 -1.18 -4.63 5.32
C SER A 137 -2.69 -4.82 5.55
N THR A 138 -3.35 -3.81 6.14
CA THR A 138 -4.79 -3.83 6.36
C THR A 138 -5.55 -3.94 5.04
N LEU A 139 -6.44 -4.94 4.92
CA LEU A 139 -7.27 -5.16 3.74
C LEU A 139 -8.63 -4.47 3.89
N PRO A 140 -9.25 -3.99 2.78
CA PRO A 140 -10.62 -3.50 2.79
C PRO A 140 -11.62 -4.58 3.24
N GLU A 141 -12.54 -4.22 4.12
CA GLU A 141 -13.51 -5.16 4.70
C GLU A 141 -14.65 -5.55 3.74
N ASN A 142 -14.76 -4.89 2.60
CA ASN A 142 -15.83 -5.08 1.63
C ASN A 142 -15.41 -5.86 0.38
N LEU A 143 -14.25 -6.49 0.39
CA LEU A 143 -13.76 -7.31 -0.74
C LEU A 143 -14.69 -8.48 -1.04
N GLY A 144 -15.21 -9.15 0.00
CA GLY A 144 -16.16 -10.24 -0.18
C GLY A 144 -17.47 -9.79 -0.84
N LYS A 145 -18.03 -8.64 -0.42
CA LYS A 145 -19.21 -8.03 -1.05
C LYS A 145 -18.96 -7.64 -2.49
N LEU A 146 -17.81 -7.00 -2.76
CA LEU A 146 -17.36 -6.64 -4.11
C LEU A 146 -17.28 -7.88 -5.00
N THR A 147 -16.59 -8.89 -4.55
CA THR A 147 -16.36 -10.15 -5.26
C THR A 147 -17.68 -10.83 -5.62
N LYS A 148 -18.59 -10.95 -4.66
CA LYS A 148 -19.92 -11.53 -4.87
C LYS A 148 -20.75 -10.72 -5.89
N LEU A 149 -20.68 -9.38 -5.83
CA LEU A 149 -21.36 -8.49 -6.77
C LEU A 149 -20.84 -8.64 -8.21
N LEU A 150 -19.53 -8.81 -8.38
CA LEU A 150 -18.91 -8.93 -9.70
C LEU A 150 -19.17 -10.28 -10.35
N ASN A 151 -19.33 -11.34 -9.58
CA ASN A 151 -19.69 -12.70 -10.01
C ASN A 151 -18.87 -13.20 -11.22
N VAL A 152 -17.55 -13.09 -11.11
CA VAL A 152 -16.56 -13.61 -12.07
C VAL A 152 -15.55 -14.48 -11.34
N PRO A 153 -14.79 -15.35 -12.03
CA PRO A 153 -13.74 -16.14 -11.38
C PRO A 153 -12.76 -15.24 -10.61
N VAL A 154 -12.49 -15.57 -9.36
CA VAL A 154 -11.57 -14.86 -8.47
C VAL A 154 -10.24 -15.58 -8.46
N VAL A 155 -9.19 -14.84 -8.78
CA VAL A 155 -7.84 -15.37 -8.88
C VAL A 155 -6.92 -14.57 -7.96
N ILE A 156 -6.10 -15.28 -7.19
CA ILE A 156 -5.09 -14.67 -6.32
C ILE A 156 -3.74 -14.70 -7.05
N LEU A 157 -3.14 -13.53 -7.21
CA LEU A 157 -1.76 -13.38 -7.63
C LEU A 157 -0.91 -13.10 -6.39
N LYS A 158 -0.23 -14.14 -5.91
CA LYS A 158 0.65 -14.05 -4.75
C LYS A 158 2.10 -14.03 -5.21
N ALA A 159 2.83 -12.98 -4.84
CA ALA A 159 4.27 -12.86 -5.00
C ALA A 159 4.96 -13.00 -3.65
N ASN A 160 6.23 -13.45 -3.64
CA ASN A 160 7.11 -13.42 -2.49
C ASN A 160 8.52 -13.00 -2.94
N GLY A 161 9.22 -12.32 -2.04
CA GLY A 161 10.56 -11.79 -2.27
C GLY A 161 10.58 -10.37 -2.83
N CYS A 162 9.44 -9.78 -3.18
CA CYS A 162 9.39 -8.41 -3.71
C CYS A 162 9.78 -7.38 -2.65
N TYR A 163 9.29 -7.51 -1.43
CA TYR A 163 9.70 -6.67 -0.31
C TYR A 163 11.19 -6.87 0.02
N LEU A 164 11.67 -8.10 0.09
CA LEU A 164 13.08 -8.38 0.36
C LEU A 164 14.01 -7.77 -0.70
N ALA A 165 13.56 -7.73 -1.97
CA ALA A 165 14.30 -7.12 -3.08
C ALA A 165 14.42 -5.61 -2.96
N ASN A 166 13.36 -4.95 -2.53
CA ASN A 166 13.27 -3.50 -2.43
C ASN A 166 12.24 -3.11 -1.37
N PRO A 167 12.62 -3.15 -0.07
CA PRO A 167 11.73 -2.70 1.00
C PRO A 167 11.36 -1.24 0.83
N PHE A 168 10.14 -0.89 1.16
CA PHE A 168 9.59 0.45 0.95
C PHE A 168 10.38 1.57 1.67
N TRP A 169 11.03 1.24 2.77
CA TRP A 169 11.89 2.17 3.53
C TRP A 169 13.33 2.29 2.97
N ASP A 170 13.73 1.44 2.00
CA ASP A 170 15.05 1.49 1.34
C ASP A 170 14.87 1.87 -0.13
N GLU A 171 14.77 3.16 -0.40
CA GLU A 171 14.55 3.68 -1.76
C GLU A 171 15.80 3.59 -2.67
N SER A 172 17.00 3.42 -2.07
CA SER A 172 18.26 3.58 -2.79
C SER A 172 18.87 2.26 -3.26
N HIS A 173 18.48 1.11 -2.71
CA HIS A 173 19.18 -0.15 -2.92
C HIS A 173 18.23 -1.29 -3.32
N THR A 174 18.41 -1.81 -4.53
CA THR A 174 17.82 -3.08 -4.92
C THR A 174 18.70 -4.23 -4.45
N ARG A 175 18.12 -5.21 -3.79
CA ARG A 175 18.82 -6.33 -3.17
C ARG A 175 18.64 -7.61 -3.98
N PRO A 176 19.69 -8.41 -4.21
CA PRO A 176 19.54 -9.74 -4.77
C PRO A 176 18.68 -10.62 -3.86
N THR A 177 17.64 -11.23 -4.44
CA THR A 177 16.72 -12.12 -3.72
C THR A 177 16.23 -13.23 -4.64
N LYS A 178 15.34 -14.09 -4.14
CA LYS A 178 14.64 -15.11 -4.88
C LYS A 178 13.17 -14.73 -4.96
N LEU A 179 12.71 -14.32 -6.14
CA LEU A 179 11.29 -14.07 -6.38
C LEU A 179 10.58 -15.38 -6.72
N THR A 180 9.40 -15.58 -6.15
CA THR A 180 8.42 -16.56 -6.60
C THR A 180 7.08 -15.90 -6.79
N ALA A 181 6.24 -16.44 -7.68
CA ALA A 181 4.89 -15.98 -7.87
C ALA A 181 3.97 -17.13 -8.28
N SER A 182 2.73 -17.08 -7.82
CA SER A 182 1.67 -18.01 -8.21
C SER A 182 0.40 -17.26 -8.59
N LEU A 183 -0.31 -17.78 -9.58
CA LEU A 183 -1.63 -17.33 -10.00
C LEU A 183 -2.60 -18.48 -9.74
N ARG A 184 -3.44 -18.37 -8.70
CA ARG A 184 -4.32 -19.44 -8.21
C ARG A 184 -5.78 -19.06 -8.31
N LEU A 185 -6.61 -19.95 -8.87
CA LEU A 185 -8.06 -19.83 -8.75
C LEU A 185 -8.48 -19.97 -7.29
N LEU A 186 -9.18 -18.99 -6.77
CA LEU A 186 -9.75 -19.02 -5.43
C LEU A 186 -11.22 -19.47 -5.47
N HIS A 187 -12.00 -18.83 -6.33
CA HIS A 187 -13.43 -19.14 -6.49
C HIS A 187 -13.86 -19.07 -7.95
N THR A 188 -14.73 -20.00 -8.31
CA THR A 188 -15.57 -19.94 -9.52
C THR A 188 -16.83 -19.10 -9.25
N PRO A 189 -17.54 -18.61 -10.29
CA PRO A 189 -18.82 -17.92 -10.12
C PRO A 189 -19.87 -18.76 -9.39
N ASP A 190 -19.91 -20.07 -9.63
CA ASP A 190 -20.88 -20.98 -8.99
C ASP A 190 -20.62 -21.12 -7.49
N GLU A 191 -19.34 -21.21 -7.08
CA GLU A 191 -18.94 -21.22 -5.66
C GLU A 191 -19.31 -19.91 -4.97
N LEU A 192 -19.11 -18.75 -5.64
CA LEU A 192 -19.47 -17.44 -5.09
C LEU A 192 -20.98 -17.30 -4.78
N GLN A 193 -21.85 -17.97 -5.52
CA GLN A 193 -23.29 -17.94 -5.26
C GLN A 193 -23.65 -18.61 -3.92
N ASN A 194 -22.92 -19.68 -3.57
CA ASN A 194 -23.18 -20.50 -2.40
C ASN A 194 -22.52 -19.98 -1.11
N LEU A 195 -21.55 -19.06 -1.22
CA LEU A 195 -20.82 -18.51 -0.08
C LEU A 195 -21.40 -17.17 0.38
N SER A 196 -21.34 -16.88 1.67
CA SER A 196 -21.63 -15.55 2.19
C SER A 196 -20.51 -14.56 1.85
N ALA A 197 -20.82 -13.27 1.84
CA ALA A 197 -19.80 -12.23 1.61
C ALA A 197 -18.70 -12.26 2.69
N GLU A 198 -19.05 -12.63 3.91
CA GLU A 198 -18.13 -12.75 5.06
C GLU A 198 -17.19 -13.94 4.88
N GLN A 199 -17.70 -15.09 4.41
CA GLN A 199 -16.86 -16.27 4.08
C GLN A 199 -15.88 -15.94 2.97
N ILE A 200 -16.35 -15.33 1.86
CA ILE A 200 -15.48 -14.89 0.75
C ILE A 200 -14.42 -13.91 1.25
N GLN A 201 -14.79 -12.95 2.13
CA GLN A 201 -13.84 -12.00 2.72
C GLN A 201 -12.73 -12.70 3.50
N GLN A 202 -13.09 -13.67 4.34
CA GLN A 202 -12.13 -14.42 5.14
C GLN A 202 -11.17 -15.26 4.28
N GLU A 203 -11.69 -15.89 3.23
CA GLU A 203 -10.89 -16.71 2.32
C GLU A 203 -9.94 -15.85 1.48
N ILE A 204 -10.40 -14.68 0.99
CA ILE A 204 -9.53 -13.70 0.33
C ILE A 204 -8.43 -13.23 1.27
N ALA A 205 -8.77 -12.88 2.52
CA ALA A 205 -7.79 -12.40 3.50
C ALA A 205 -6.72 -13.46 3.78
N ARG A 206 -7.10 -14.73 3.97
CA ARG A 206 -6.14 -15.84 4.14
C ARG A 206 -5.28 -16.04 2.89
N ALA A 207 -5.86 -15.98 1.71
CA ALA A 207 -5.15 -16.21 0.46
C ALA A 207 -4.12 -15.12 0.13
N LEU A 208 -4.38 -13.87 0.55
CA LEU A 208 -3.49 -12.72 0.38
C LEU A 208 -2.46 -12.58 1.50
N GLN A 209 -2.59 -13.36 2.58
CA GLN A 209 -1.65 -13.28 3.70
C GLN A 209 -0.25 -13.71 3.27
N TYR A 210 0.75 -12.92 3.64
CA TYR A 210 2.17 -13.23 3.47
C TYR A 210 3.00 -12.75 4.66
N ASP A 211 4.18 -13.37 4.81
CA ASP A 211 5.27 -12.94 5.69
C ASP A 211 6.59 -13.16 4.93
N GLU A 212 7.25 -12.08 4.56
CA GLU A 212 8.47 -12.10 3.76
C GLU A 212 9.69 -12.60 4.56
N TYR A 213 9.67 -12.46 5.88
CA TYR A 213 10.76 -12.96 6.73
C TYR A 213 10.61 -14.45 6.98
N GLN A 214 9.39 -14.97 7.15
CA GLN A 214 9.13 -16.41 7.12
C GLN A 214 9.55 -17.01 5.77
N TYR A 215 9.19 -16.36 4.66
CA TYR A 215 9.61 -16.77 3.32
C TYR A 215 11.14 -16.75 3.17
N GLN A 216 11.80 -15.71 3.70
CA GLN A 216 13.27 -15.60 3.69
C GLN A 216 13.92 -16.79 4.41
N GLU A 217 13.39 -17.16 5.57
CA GLU A 217 13.88 -18.30 6.37
C GLU A 217 13.66 -19.63 5.64
N GLU A 218 12.44 -19.92 5.19
CA GLU A 218 12.07 -21.15 4.46
C GLU A 218 12.92 -21.35 3.19
N GLN A 219 13.16 -20.27 2.44
CA GLN A 219 13.97 -20.31 1.22
C GLN A 219 15.46 -20.14 1.47
N LYS A 220 15.89 -19.98 2.74
CA LYS A 220 17.28 -19.74 3.15
C LYS A 220 17.94 -18.59 2.40
N ILE A 221 17.18 -17.52 2.15
CA ILE A 221 17.65 -16.34 1.44
C ILE A 221 18.61 -15.54 2.34
N ARG A 222 19.76 -15.14 1.80
CA ARG A 222 20.75 -14.33 2.48
C ARG A 222 20.91 -12.98 1.82
N ILE A 223 20.49 -11.92 2.51
CA ILE A 223 20.62 -10.54 2.03
C ILE A 223 21.99 -10.00 2.45
N ARG A 224 22.96 -10.06 1.53
CA ARG A 224 24.35 -9.69 1.79
C ARG A 224 24.65 -8.19 1.57
N SER A 225 23.61 -7.37 1.37
CA SER A 225 23.80 -5.93 1.19
C SER A 225 24.47 -5.32 2.44
N PRO A 226 25.57 -4.53 2.29
CA PRO A 226 26.17 -3.82 3.40
C PRO A 226 25.29 -2.67 3.93
N HIS A 227 24.20 -2.33 3.21
CA HIS A 227 23.25 -1.26 3.53
C HIS A 227 21.88 -1.82 3.96
N ARG A 228 21.78 -3.11 4.33
CA ARG A 228 20.50 -3.80 4.55
C ARG A 228 19.63 -3.27 5.69
N ALA A 229 20.18 -2.44 6.60
CA ALA A 229 19.41 -1.77 7.62
C ALA A 229 19.20 -0.26 7.37
N GLU A 230 19.77 0.31 6.30
CA GLU A 230 19.61 1.74 6.01
C GLU A 230 18.14 2.06 5.68
N GLY A 231 17.58 3.07 6.38
CA GLY A 231 16.17 3.44 6.30
C GLY A 231 15.27 2.70 7.30
N LEU A 232 15.71 1.58 7.88
CA LEU A 232 14.89 0.74 8.76
C LEU A 232 14.37 1.47 10.03
N HIS A 233 15.02 2.56 10.44
CA HIS A 233 14.56 3.43 11.53
C HIS A 233 13.26 4.21 11.21
N LEU A 234 12.83 4.19 9.96
CA LEU A 234 11.61 4.88 9.52
C LEU A 234 10.35 4.08 9.89
N PRO A 235 10.23 2.79 9.49
CA PRO A 235 9.15 1.95 9.99
C PRO A 235 9.31 1.56 11.46
N LEU A 236 10.55 1.36 11.97
CA LEU A 236 10.83 1.01 13.36
C LEU A 236 11.25 2.27 14.15
N TYR A 237 10.26 3.06 14.52
CA TYR A 237 10.45 4.40 15.08
C TYR A 237 10.62 4.44 16.60
N GLN A 238 10.26 3.34 17.31
CA GLN A 238 10.28 3.26 18.78
C GLN A 238 11.32 2.24 19.27
N CYS A 239 12.15 2.65 20.21
CA CYS A 239 13.21 1.80 20.74
C CYS A 239 12.65 0.69 21.65
N LEU A 240 12.95 -0.59 21.34
CA LEU A 240 12.57 -1.73 22.19
C LEU A 240 13.15 -1.67 23.60
N SER A 241 14.35 -1.08 23.77
CA SER A 241 15.07 -1.05 25.07
C SER A 241 14.55 0.04 25.99
N CYS A 242 14.41 1.30 25.52
CA CYS A 242 14.04 2.42 26.37
C CYS A 242 12.62 2.96 26.11
N GLY A 243 11.88 2.39 25.15
CA GLY A 243 10.52 2.79 24.80
C GLY A 243 10.40 4.16 24.12
N ARG A 244 11.52 4.87 23.89
CA ARG A 244 11.48 6.24 23.36
C ARG A 244 11.20 6.22 21.84
N GLU A 245 10.28 7.05 21.43
CA GLU A 245 9.89 7.25 20.03
C GLU A 245 10.77 8.30 19.32
N GLY A 246 10.91 8.18 17.98
CA GLY A 246 11.60 9.16 17.14
C GLY A 246 13.11 9.27 17.36
N THR A 247 13.70 8.35 18.12
CA THR A 247 15.13 8.35 18.45
C THR A 247 15.93 7.27 17.74
N MET A 248 15.26 6.47 16.93
CA MET A 248 15.89 5.42 16.14
C MET A 248 16.65 6.01 14.95
N GLN A 249 17.79 5.44 14.64
CA GLN A 249 18.62 5.76 13.48
C GLN A 249 19.18 4.47 12.88
N SER A 250 19.54 4.50 11.61
CA SER A 250 20.13 3.34 10.93
C SER A 250 21.31 3.75 10.04
N LYS A 251 22.30 2.86 9.96
CA LYS A 251 23.45 3.02 9.08
C LYS A 251 24.08 1.66 8.75
N GLY A 252 24.27 1.39 7.47
CA GLY A 252 24.84 0.13 7.01
C GLY A 252 23.94 -1.06 7.39
N VAL A 253 24.44 -1.90 8.30
CA VAL A 253 23.73 -3.10 8.80
C VAL A 253 23.15 -2.89 10.20
N ARG A 254 23.25 -1.67 10.76
CA ARG A 254 22.89 -1.39 12.15
C ARG A 254 21.70 -0.47 12.26
N LEU A 255 20.83 -0.82 13.21
CA LEU A 255 19.76 0.01 13.75
C LEU A 255 20.13 0.37 15.19
N PHE A 256 20.04 1.63 15.59
CA PHE A 256 20.46 2.07 16.92
C PHE A 256 19.59 3.21 17.46
N CYS A 257 19.52 3.30 18.79
CA CYS A 257 18.81 4.37 19.49
C CYS A 257 19.78 5.48 19.90
N ALA A 258 19.57 6.69 19.39
CA ALA A 258 20.37 7.87 19.76
C ALA A 258 20.20 8.28 21.23
N ARG A 259 19.12 7.82 21.92
CA ARG A 259 18.84 8.17 23.31
C ARG A 259 19.55 7.29 24.32
N CYS A 260 19.44 5.96 24.18
CA CYS A 260 20.03 5.02 25.15
C CYS A 260 21.28 4.30 24.64
N GLY A 261 21.68 4.53 23.40
CA GLY A 261 22.92 4.00 22.81
C GLY A 261 22.87 2.53 22.41
N VAL A 262 21.75 1.81 22.67
CA VAL A 262 21.63 0.41 22.27
C VAL A 262 21.67 0.27 20.75
N GLN A 263 22.33 -0.78 20.27
CA GLN A 263 22.48 -1.08 18.83
C GLN A 263 22.02 -2.51 18.55
N TRP A 264 21.36 -2.67 17.41
CA TRP A 264 20.99 -3.95 16.83
C TRP A 264 21.67 -4.10 15.48
N GLU A 265 22.19 -5.28 15.20
CA GLU A 265 22.69 -5.63 13.88
C GLU A 265 21.63 -6.48 13.17
N LEU A 266 21.23 -6.05 11.98
CA LEU A 266 20.42 -6.84 11.07
C LEU A 266 21.34 -7.84 10.36
N ASN A 267 21.20 -9.14 10.66
CA ASN A 267 22.00 -10.16 9.99
C ASN A 267 21.47 -10.45 8.55
N GLU A 268 22.21 -11.28 7.81
CA GLU A 268 21.83 -11.63 6.43
C GLU A 268 20.52 -12.42 6.32
N ALA A 269 20.09 -13.05 7.43
CA ALA A 269 18.86 -13.85 7.50
C ALA A 269 17.62 -13.02 7.95
N GLY A 270 17.76 -11.70 8.16
CA GLY A 270 16.64 -10.84 8.53
C GLY A 270 16.38 -10.72 10.05
N LEU A 271 17.27 -11.22 10.90
CA LEU A 271 17.15 -11.10 12.36
C LEU A 271 17.96 -9.90 12.87
N LEU A 272 17.37 -9.13 13.76
CA LEU A 272 17.97 -8.05 14.54
C LEU A 272 18.44 -8.57 15.88
N SER A 273 19.72 -8.43 16.22
CA SER A 273 20.28 -8.83 17.51
C SER A 273 21.16 -7.73 18.13
N SER A 274 21.08 -7.53 19.44
CA SER A 274 21.85 -6.52 20.19
C SER A 274 23.04 -7.11 20.97
N GLY A 275 23.28 -8.40 20.89
CA GLY A 275 24.27 -9.09 21.71
C GLY A 275 23.90 -9.23 23.20
N GLN A 276 22.89 -8.52 23.68
CA GLN A 276 22.44 -8.53 25.08
C GLN A 276 21.04 -9.18 25.27
N SER A 277 20.29 -9.29 24.18
CA SER A 277 18.95 -9.90 24.15
C SER A 277 18.85 -10.86 22.97
N GLY A 278 17.92 -11.83 23.05
CA GLY A 278 17.55 -12.68 21.93
C GLY A 278 17.23 -11.85 20.67
N GLY A 279 17.39 -12.46 19.50
CA GLY A 279 17.06 -11.81 18.24
C GLY A 279 15.55 -11.56 18.11
N THR A 280 15.18 -10.49 17.38
CA THR A 280 13.82 -10.21 16.95
C THR A 280 13.78 -10.01 15.44
N CYS A 281 12.64 -10.24 14.80
CA CYS A 281 12.47 -9.90 13.38
C CYS A 281 11.74 -8.56 13.21
N ILE A 282 11.83 -8.01 12.01
CA ILE A 282 11.21 -6.71 11.70
C ILE A 282 9.69 -6.74 11.92
N PRO A 283 8.93 -7.76 11.48
CA PRO A 283 7.49 -7.85 11.75
C PRO A 283 7.12 -7.87 13.22
N GLU A 284 7.90 -8.56 14.06
CA GLU A 284 7.65 -8.60 15.51
C GLU A 284 7.81 -7.22 16.15
N TRP A 285 8.88 -6.50 15.80
CA TRP A 285 9.11 -5.14 16.29
C TRP A 285 8.01 -4.19 15.81
N TYR A 286 7.68 -4.21 14.54
CA TYR A 286 6.60 -3.39 13.95
C TYR A 286 5.25 -3.65 14.62
N ASN A 287 4.91 -4.92 14.88
CA ASN A 287 3.68 -5.28 15.59
C ASN A 287 3.72 -4.84 17.05
N TRP A 288 4.89 -4.90 17.72
CA TRP A 288 5.04 -4.38 19.08
C TRP A 288 4.79 -2.86 19.11
N GLU A 289 5.32 -2.09 18.18
CA GLU A 289 5.05 -0.65 18.05
C GLU A 289 3.56 -0.34 17.85
N ARG A 290 2.89 -1.13 17.00
CA ARG A 290 1.44 -1.03 16.81
C ARG A 290 0.70 -1.27 18.12
N MET A 291 1.07 -2.28 18.90
CA MET A 291 0.48 -2.54 20.22
C MET A 291 0.75 -1.40 21.22
N GLN A 292 1.94 -0.79 21.22
CA GLN A 292 2.23 0.37 22.08
C GLN A 292 1.36 1.58 21.67
N THR A 293 1.20 1.82 20.37
CA THR A 293 0.33 2.89 19.87
C THR A 293 -1.13 2.64 20.26
N GLU A 294 -1.63 1.41 20.17
CA GLU A 294 -2.99 1.05 20.59
C GLU A 294 -3.21 1.25 22.09
N LYS A 295 -2.25 0.86 22.93
CA LYS A 295 -2.28 1.12 24.37
C LYS A 295 -2.32 2.61 24.66
N GLN A 296 -1.50 3.41 23.99
CA GLN A 296 -1.51 4.86 24.16
C GLN A 296 -2.87 5.45 23.79
N ILE A 297 -3.42 5.10 22.64
CA ILE A 297 -4.71 5.61 22.15
C ILE A 297 -5.83 5.25 23.12
N SER A 298 -5.83 4.02 23.65
CA SER A 298 -6.84 3.55 24.58
C SER A 298 -6.78 4.24 25.94
N SER A 299 -5.60 4.67 26.38
CA SER A 299 -5.40 5.27 27.73
C SER A 299 -5.50 6.79 27.72
N HIS A 300 -4.87 7.47 26.75
CA HIS A 300 -4.67 8.93 26.78
C HIS A 300 -5.08 9.61 25.48
N GLY A 301 -5.39 8.83 24.43
CA GLY A 301 -5.54 9.34 23.08
C GLY A 301 -4.19 9.56 22.39
N TYR A 302 -4.28 9.96 21.12
CA TYR A 302 -3.14 10.41 20.33
C TYR A 302 -3.55 11.65 19.55
N GLU A 303 -2.79 12.71 19.73
CA GLU A 303 -2.97 13.97 19.02
C GLU A 303 -1.65 14.38 18.36
N LEU A 304 -1.77 14.97 17.18
CA LEU A 304 -0.66 15.54 16.44
C LEU A 304 -1.06 16.93 15.96
N ASP A 305 -0.21 17.92 16.20
CA ASP A 305 -0.39 19.28 15.69
C ASP A 305 0.95 19.85 15.26
N ILE A 306 1.20 19.87 13.95
CA ILE A 306 2.51 20.15 13.38
C ILE A 306 2.44 21.12 12.18
N PRO A 307 3.52 21.91 11.96
CA PRO A 307 3.65 22.69 10.73
C PRO A 307 3.92 21.74 9.54
N VAL A 308 3.32 22.05 8.39
CA VAL A 308 3.41 21.24 7.18
C VAL A 308 3.62 22.09 5.94
N SER A 309 4.15 21.47 4.88
CA SER A 309 4.02 21.96 3.50
C SER A 309 3.11 21.05 2.71
N VAL A 310 2.33 21.62 1.79
CA VAL A 310 1.25 20.91 1.11
C VAL A 310 1.36 21.06 -0.39
N GLN A 311 1.23 19.92 -1.08
CA GLN A 311 1.02 19.86 -2.52
C GLN A 311 -0.29 19.14 -2.82
N ALA A 312 -0.98 19.56 -3.86
CA ALA A 312 -2.20 18.95 -4.35
C ALA A 312 -1.96 18.26 -5.68
N LEU A 313 -2.53 17.06 -5.86
CA LEU A 313 -2.63 16.39 -7.14
C LEU A 313 -4.11 16.27 -7.52
N PRO A 314 -4.66 17.30 -8.23
CA PRO A 314 -6.07 17.31 -8.62
C PRO A 314 -6.35 16.39 -9.81
N ASN A 315 -5.42 16.31 -10.77
CA ASN A 315 -5.58 15.63 -12.05
C ASN A 315 -4.24 15.18 -12.64
N GLU A 316 -4.26 14.75 -13.90
CA GLU A 316 -3.13 14.24 -14.67
C GLU A 316 -2.08 15.28 -15.10
N HIS A 317 -2.33 16.57 -14.85
CA HIS A 317 -1.38 17.64 -15.26
C HIS A 317 -0.26 17.88 -14.23
N GLY A 318 -0.31 17.13 -13.10
CA GLY A 318 0.76 17.14 -12.10
C GLY A 318 0.41 17.88 -10.82
N PHE A 319 1.45 18.06 -10.01
CA PHE A 319 1.33 18.60 -8.67
C PHE A 319 1.22 20.13 -8.66
N VAL A 320 0.37 20.65 -7.79
CA VAL A 320 0.19 22.08 -7.52
C VAL A 320 0.65 22.35 -6.09
N ARG A 321 1.62 23.23 -5.91
CA ARG A 321 2.10 23.65 -4.59
C ARG A 321 1.06 24.57 -3.95
N LEU A 322 0.58 24.21 -2.75
CA LEU A 322 -0.41 25.00 -1.99
C LEU A 322 0.24 25.92 -0.95
N GLY A 323 1.49 25.66 -0.55
CA GLY A 323 2.22 26.43 0.45
C GLY A 323 2.37 25.70 1.78
N THR A 324 2.43 26.48 2.86
CA THR A 324 2.59 26.00 4.24
C THR A 324 1.27 26.08 5.01
N GLY A 325 1.22 25.37 6.14
CA GLY A 325 0.04 25.33 6.99
C GLY A 325 0.25 24.47 8.22
N ARG A 326 -0.84 24.02 8.83
CA ARG A 326 -0.84 23.14 10.00
C ARG A 326 -1.70 21.91 9.74
N LEU A 327 -1.18 20.78 10.16
CA LEU A 327 -1.91 19.51 10.21
C LEU A 327 -2.21 19.19 11.68
N HIS A 328 -3.48 19.11 11.99
CA HIS A 328 -3.96 18.58 13.24
C HIS A 328 -4.61 17.21 13.02
N TYR A 329 -4.30 16.24 13.89
CA TYR A 329 -4.91 14.91 13.88
C TYR A 329 -5.30 14.53 15.30
N ASN A 330 -6.48 13.98 15.47
CA ASN A 330 -6.95 13.33 16.70
C ASN A 330 -7.94 12.19 16.35
N ARG A 331 -8.67 11.69 17.35
CA ARG A 331 -9.66 10.62 17.14
C ARG A 331 -10.75 10.97 16.12
N ASP A 332 -11.10 12.26 15.99
CA ASP A 332 -12.13 12.71 15.06
C ASP A 332 -11.62 12.74 13.59
N GLY A 333 -10.32 12.64 13.39
CA GLY A 333 -9.68 12.63 12.08
C GLY A 333 -8.70 13.77 11.86
N PHE A 334 -8.55 14.18 10.59
CA PHE A 334 -7.60 15.22 10.18
C PHE A 334 -8.28 16.57 9.97
N LEU A 335 -7.58 17.61 10.38
CA LEU A 335 -7.84 19.00 10.04
C LEU A 335 -6.58 19.60 9.43
N LEU A 336 -6.64 19.99 8.16
CA LEU A 336 -5.56 20.66 7.44
C LEU A 336 -5.93 22.09 7.16
N SER A 337 -5.17 23.04 7.69
CA SER A 337 -5.27 24.47 7.40
C SER A 337 -4.06 24.95 6.61
N LEU A 338 -4.24 25.97 5.77
CA LEU A 338 -3.18 26.64 5.03
C LEU A 338 -2.97 28.04 5.61
N ASP A 339 -1.71 28.50 5.69
CA ASP A 339 -1.37 29.85 6.12
C ASP A 339 -1.90 30.89 5.15
N HIS A 340 -1.86 30.56 3.84
CA HIS A 340 -2.42 31.38 2.77
C HIS A 340 -3.22 30.50 1.82
N VAL A 341 -4.52 30.73 1.73
CA VAL A 341 -5.40 29.97 0.83
C VAL A 341 -5.38 30.63 -0.56
N LEU A 342 -5.01 29.86 -1.56
CA LEU A 342 -4.99 30.35 -2.95
C LEU A 342 -6.41 30.72 -3.43
N PRO A 343 -6.56 31.71 -4.32
CA PRO A 343 -7.84 32.05 -4.90
C PRO A 343 -8.57 30.85 -5.49
N GLY A 344 -9.87 30.72 -5.19
CA GLY A 344 -10.70 29.59 -5.61
C GLY A 344 -10.54 28.32 -4.77
N LEU A 345 -9.88 28.39 -3.61
CA LEU A 345 -9.76 27.29 -2.66
C LEU A 345 -10.34 27.62 -1.27
N HIS A 346 -10.87 28.83 -1.06
CA HIS A 346 -11.40 29.26 0.24
C HIS A 346 -12.49 28.35 0.80
N ASP A 347 -13.34 27.78 -0.06
CA ASP A 347 -14.41 26.85 0.34
C ASP A 347 -13.88 25.44 0.66
N LYS A 348 -12.60 25.15 0.39
CA LYS A 348 -11.98 23.83 0.57
C LYS A 348 -11.12 23.75 1.82
N PHE A 349 -10.74 24.89 2.40
CA PHE A 349 -9.90 24.94 3.59
C PHE A 349 -10.59 25.77 4.70
N PRO A 350 -10.45 25.31 5.97
CA PRO A 350 -9.72 24.15 6.41
C PRO A 350 -10.34 22.83 5.93
N LEU A 351 -9.49 21.94 5.42
CA LEU A 351 -9.91 20.62 4.97
C LEU A 351 -10.09 19.68 6.18
N ARG A 352 -11.29 19.11 6.30
CA ARG A 352 -11.62 18.12 7.33
C ARG A 352 -11.81 16.74 6.70
N ILE A 353 -11.12 15.73 7.26
CA ILE A 353 -11.29 14.34 6.88
C ILE A 353 -11.68 13.55 8.13
N PRO A 354 -12.95 13.20 8.29
CA PRO A 354 -13.43 12.50 9.48
C PRO A 354 -12.83 11.10 9.60
N GLY A 355 -12.26 10.76 10.77
CA GLY A 355 -11.59 9.49 11.04
C GLY A 355 -12.49 8.27 10.88
N LYS A 356 -13.80 8.40 11.11
CA LYS A 356 -14.77 7.31 10.92
C LYS A 356 -14.93 6.82 9.47
N PHE A 357 -14.45 7.59 8.48
CA PHE A 357 -14.48 7.23 7.06
C PHE A 357 -13.11 6.94 6.47
N LEU A 358 -12.05 7.02 7.28
CA LEU A 358 -10.68 6.86 6.83
C LEU A 358 -10.07 5.57 7.40
N PRO A 359 -10.14 4.45 6.66
CA PRO A 359 -9.68 3.15 7.16
C PRO A 359 -8.15 3.06 7.32
N SER A 360 -7.40 3.85 6.56
CA SER A 360 -5.95 4.00 6.64
C SER A 360 -5.52 5.27 5.91
N CYS A 361 -4.25 5.65 5.97
CA CYS A 361 -3.68 6.72 5.16
C CYS A 361 -2.42 6.22 4.44
N GLN A 362 -2.12 6.81 3.28
CA GLN A 362 -0.86 6.54 2.60
C GLN A 362 0.26 7.27 3.31
N THR A 363 1.31 6.55 3.64
CA THR A 363 2.55 7.06 4.23
C THR A 363 3.69 6.92 3.25
N GLU A 364 4.62 7.86 3.29
CA GLU A 364 5.83 7.87 2.47
C GLU A 364 7.01 8.32 3.32
N TYR A 365 8.15 7.65 3.16
CA TYR A 365 9.34 7.96 3.98
C TYR A 365 10.21 9.05 3.36
N ASN A 366 10.24 9.15 2.04
CA ASN A 366 11.00 10.17 1.32
C ASN A 366 10.40 10.48 -0.07
N TYR A 367 9.11 10.82 -0.11
CA TYR A 367 8.43 11.03 -1.39
C TYR A 367 9.08 12.12 -2.23
N GLN A 368 9.51 11.75 -3.45
CA GLN A 368 10.22 12.63 -4.40
C GLN A 368 11.42 13.38 -3.79
N GLY A 369 12.11 12.80 -2.81
CA GLY A 369 13.25 13.43 -2.14
C GLY A 369 12.87 14.57 -1.18
N GLN A 370 11.58 14.81 -0.91
CA GLN A 370 11.13 15.90 -0.04
C GLN A 370 11.00 15.48 1.44
N GLY A 371 11.26 14.21 1.75
CA GLY A 371 11.16 13.65 3.09
C GLY A 371 9.82 12.98 3.36
N LYS A 372 9.56 12.74 4.65
CA LYS A 372 8.36 12.05 5.12
C LYS A 372 7.09 12.78 4.71
N SER A 373 6.09 12.04 4.25
CA SER A 373 4.78 12.59 3.92
C SER A 373 3.64 11.61 4.21
N ILE A 374 2.43 12.15 4.30
CA ILE A 374 1.19 11.40 4.20
C ILE A 374 0.38 11.92 3.02
N VAL A 375 -0.47 11.07 2.47
CA VAL A 375 -1.40 11.46 1.41
C VAL A 375 -2.83 11.32 1.91
N LEU A 376 -3.55 12.43 1.92
CA LEU A 376 -4.97 12.49 2.24
C LEU A 376 -5.76 12.76 0.96
N SER A 377 -6.69 11.88 0.64
CA SER A 377 -7.50 11.99 -0.57
C SER A 377 -8.93 12.39 -0.28
N THR A 378 -9.48 13.21 -1.17
CA THR A 378 -10.91 13.53 -1.26
C THR A 378 -11.47 13.04 -2.60
N GLN A 379 -12.76 13.23 -2.84
CA GLN A 379 -13.37 12.90 -4.15
C GLN A 379 -12.73 13.66 -5.32
N ASN A 380 -12.11 14.82 -5.07
CA ASN A 380 -11.65 15.71 -6.12
C ASN A 380 -10.13 15.92 -6.18
N CYS A 381 -9.39 15.55 -5.13
CA CYS A 381 -7.97 15.87 -5.02
C CYS A 381 -7.24 14.93 -4.05
N CYS A 382 -5.96 14.64 -4.32
CA CYS A 382 -5.04 14.05 -3.37
C CYS A 382 -4.12 15.14 -2.83
N TYR A 383 -3.97 15.21 -1.51
CA TYR A 383 -3.12 16.19 -0.82
C TYR A 383 -1.91 15.46 -0.24
N TYR A 384 -0.73 15.83 -0.70
CA TYR A 384 0.56 15.36 -0.23
C TYR A 384 1.07 16.33 0.83
N ILE A 385 1.23 15.84 2.05
CA ILE A 385 1.47 16.65 3.24
C ILE A 385 2.82 16.25 3.82
N TYR A 386 3.77 17.16 3.80
CA TYR A 386 5.15 16.94 4.23
C TYR A 386 5.42 17.67 5.53
N SER A 387 6.24 17.08 6.41
CA SER A 387 6.76 17.78 7.57
C SER A 387 8.17 17.30 7.94
N LYS A 388 8.98 18.23 8.42
CA LYS A 388 10.29 17.96 9.04
C LYS A 388 10.20 17.92 10.55
N ASP A 389 9.02 18.11 11.12
CA ASP A 389 8.82 18.06 12.57
C ASP A 389 9.21 16.67 13.11
N PRO A 390 10.00 16.56 14.17
CA PRO A 390 10.36 15.28 14.80
C PRO A 390 9.15 14.46 15.26
N ALA A 391 8.03 15.10 15.62
CA ALA A 391 6.80 14.43 16.01
C ALA A 391 6.08 13.77 14.83
N PHE A 392 6.47 14.08 13.58
CA PHE A 392 5.87 13.48 12.39
C PHE A 392 6.41 12.06 12.15
N LEU A 393 5.94 11.14 12.96
CA LEU A 393 6.21 9.70 12.85
C LEU A 393 5.11 9.09 11.97
N VAL A 394 5.36 9.00 10.67
CA VAL A 394 4.33 8.59 9.68
C VAL A 394 3.80 7.19 9.94
N THR A 395 4.63 6.24 10.33
CA THR A 395 4.23 4.88 10.72
C THR A 395 3.31 4.88 11.94
N LYS A 396 3.63 5.67 12.98
CA LYS A 396 2.76 5.82 14.15
C LYS A 396 1.42 6.44 13.80
N LEU A 397 1.45 7.48 12.95
CA LEU A 397 0.23 8.16 12.51
C LEU A 397 -0.68 7.23 11.73
N GLU A 398 -0.11 6.38 10.87
CA GLU A 398 -0.84 5.34 10.16
C GLU A 398 -1.50 4.35 11.14
N PHE A 399 -0.73 3.82 12.11
CA PHE A 399 -1.31 2.96 13.15
C PHE A 399 -2.46 3.64 13.87
N ALA A 400 -2.29 4.92 14.23
CA ALA A 400 -3.32 5.69 14.92
C ALA A 400 -4.59 5.85 14.07
N VAL A 401 -4.45 6.11 12.78
CA VAL A 401 -5.59 6.19 11.84
C VAL A 401 -6.36 4.86 11.81
N GLU A 402 -5.65 3.74 11.61
CA GLU A 402 -6.26 2.42 11.51
C GLU A 402 -6.92 1.97 12.81
N ILE A 403 -6.28 2.23 13.96
CA ILE A 403 -6.82 1.90 15.31
C ILE A 403 -8.07 2.74 15.60
N ASN A 404 -8.00 4.05 15.37
CA ASN A 404 -9.15 4.95 15.60
C ASN A 404 -10.33 4.60 14.69
N TYR A 405 -10.07 4.23 13.42
CA TYR A 405 -11.12 3.76 12.51
C TYR A 405 -11.85 2.53 13.06
N LYS A 406 -11.10 1.51 13.53
CA LYS A 406 -11.67 0.29 14.12
C LYS A 406 -12.47 0.60 15.40
N MET A 407 -11.94 1.46 16.27
CA MET A 407 -12.62 1.86 17.50
C MET A 407 -13.93 2.63 17.21
N ASN A 408 -13.90 3.56 16.26
CA ASN A 408 -15.09 4.33 15.87
C ASN A 408 -16.17 3.43 15.26
N LYS A 409 -15.78 2.42 14.50
CA LYS A 409 -16.69 1.45 13.89
C LYS A 409 -17.34 0.53 14.92
N ASN A 410 -16.57 0.03 15.90
CA ASN A 410 -17.08 -0.82 16.96
C ASN A 410 -18.10 -0.06 17.82
N ASN A 411 -17.85 1.21 18.12
CA ASN A 411 -18.80 2.06 18.84
C ASN A 411 -20.11 2.28 18.07
N LEU A 412 -20.06 2.41 16.73
CA LEU A 412 -21.26 2.51 15.91
C LEU A 412 -22.08 1.21 15.92
N ASN A 413 -21.41 0.06 15.84
CA ASN A 413 -22.08 -1.25 15.86
C ASN A 413 -22.68 -1.59 17.24
N SER A 414 -22.18 -1.02 18.34
CA SER A 414 -22.73 -1.20 19.69
C SER A 414 -23.93 -0.29 19.99
N LEU A 415 -24.23 0.67 19.13
CA LEU A 415 -25.37 1.60 19.24
C LEU A 415 -26.58 1.19 18.39
N ILE A 416 -26.41 0.15 17.55
CA ILE A 416 -27.45 -0.48 16.72
C ILE A 416 -27.84 -1.82 17.34
#